data_5691867f7f0a68bc7b9d2457ef9f7395
#
_entry.id   5691867f7f0a68bc7b9d2457ef9f7395
#
_cell.length_a   1.000
_cell.length_b   1.000
_cell.length_c   1.000
_cell.angle_alpha   90.00
_cell.angle_beta   90.00
_cell.angle_gamma   90.00
#
_symmetry.space_group_name_H-M   'P 1'
#
loop_
_entity.id
_entity.type
_entity.pdbx_description
1 polymer ?
#
loop_
_entity_poly.entity_id
_entity_poly.type
_entity_poly.pdbx_seq_one_letter_code
_entity_poly.pdbx_strand_id
1 'polypeptide(L)'
;PKHSNLLEVEGRLKQKATLSQVEHIFRLPEKDYSAADVLYLSLGLPAKTRSAKHGGFIHKLFDKECKGVFLITHSLLTCLNGLDADLIIVDEEIDTSLVKETRLELPALATVLPFLDSATAAKLFAFIENVKYQTREQGLDIDLSLLRNDVAPQLKDRIDDYIQGTSSNLAVGFFECMNLDGRLSKAGGMNCIRMVRKSPLIE
;
A
#
# COMPACT_ATOMS: atom_id res chain seq x y z
N PRO A 1 4.84 12.43 11.36
CA PRO A 1 4.87 13.90 11.39
C PRO A 1 3.71 14.48 10.61
N LYS A 2 3.20 15.65 11.06
CA LYS A 2 2.21 16.42 10.33
C LYS A 2 2.92 17.17 9.17
N HIS A 3 2.19 17.55 8.12
CA HIS A 3 2.77 18.32 7.01
C HIS A 3 3.46 19.61 7.46
N SER A 4 3.02 20.24 8.56
CA SER A 4 3.70 21.39 9.17
C SER A 4 5.13 21.10 9.60
N ASN A 5 5.39 19.91 10.16
CA ASN A 5 6.73 19.49 10.56
C ASN A 5 7.63 19.29 9.33
N LEU A 6 7.08 18.74 8.22
CA LEU A 6 7.84 18.61 6.98
C LEU A 6 8.27 19.97 6.41
N LEU A 7 7.43 21.01 6.53
CA LEU A 7 7.78 22.38 6.13
C LEU A 7 8.95 22.94 6.95
N GLU A 8 8.93 22.71 8.27
CA GLU A 8 10.00 23.15 9.15
C GLU A 8 11.32 22.46 8.83
N VAL A 9 11.28 21.13 8.67
CA VAL A 9 12.48 20.34 8.30
C VAL A 9 13.02 20.77 6.94
N GLU A 10 12.15 20.97 5.94
CA GLU A 10 12.53 21.49 4.62
C GLU A 10 13.24 22.83 4.74
N GLY A 11 12.69 23.77 5.53
CA GLY A 11 13.27 25.09 5.76
C GLY A 11 14.67 25.00 6.37
N ARG A 12 14.85 24.17 7.41
CA ARG A 12 16.14 23.94 8.07
C ARG A 12 17.19 23.32 7.12
N LEU A 13 16.78 22.35 6.29
CA LEU A 13 17.68 21.73 5.32
C LEU A 13 18.10 22.73 4.24
N LYS A 14 17.17 23.49 3.68
CA LYS A 14 17.46 24.50 2.65
C LYS A 14 18.37 25.63 3.14
N GLN A 15 18.32 25.98 4.40
CA GLN A 15 19.24 26.96 5.01
C GLN A 15 20.69 26.48 5.07
N LYS A 16 20.90 25.17 5.17
CA LYS A 16 22.23 24.56 5.29
C LYS A 16 22.76 24.00 3.97
N ALA A 17 21.91 23.85 2.99
CA ALA A 17 22.25 23.28 1.70
C ALA A 17 22.84 24.34 0.74
N THR A 18 23.72 23.90 -0.17
CA THR A 18 24.13 24.72 -1.30
C THR A 18 22.99 24.89 -2.30
N LEU A 19 23.07 25.87 -3.20
CA LEU A 19 22.03 26.11 -4.22
C LEU A 19 21.73 24.86 -5.05
N SER A 20 22.76 24.11 -5.45
CA SER A 20 22.58 22.87 -6.20
C SER A 20 21.93 21.75 -5.39
N GLN A 21 22.13 21.71 -4.07
CA GLN A 21 21.50 20.73 -3.19
C GLN A 21 20.04 21.05 -2.90
N VAL A 22 19.66 22.33 -2.86
CA VAL A 22 18.27 22.75 -2.60
C VAL A 22 17.32 22.20 -3.66
N GLU A 23 17.73 22.11 -4.92
CA GLU A 23 16.92 21.57 -6.03
C GLU A 23 16.61 20.08 -5.88
N HIS A 24 17.38 19.37 -5.07
CA HIS A 24 17.22 17.94 -4.77
C HIS A 24 16.53 17.65 -3.43
N ILE A 25 15.90 18.65 -2.81
CA ILE A 25 15.08 18.47 -1.60
C ILE A 25 13.61 18.51 -2.01
N PHE A 26 12.96 17.36 -1.91
CA PHE A 26 11.58 17.15 -2.30
C PHE A 26 10.71 16.94 -1.07
N ARG A 27 9.64 17.70 -0.93
CA ARG A 27 8.68 17.57 0.17
C ARG A 27 7.34 17.03 -0.34
N LEU A 28 6.75 16.11 0.41
CA LEU A 28 5.43 15.58 0.15
C LEU A 28 4.39 16.70 0.09
N PRO A 29 3.66 16.89 -1.02
CA PRO A 29 2.60 17.88 -1.13
C PRO A 29 1.38 17.50 -0.28
N GLU A 30 0.64 18.50 0.21
CA GLU A 30 -0.50 18.25 1.12
C GLU A 30 -1.70 17.57 0.46
N LYS A 31 -1.90 17.71 -0.85
CA LYS A 31 -3.15 17.31 -1.52
C LYS A 31 -3.01 16.72 -2.93
N ASP A 32 -1.82 16.43 -3.40
CA ASP A 32 -1.60 16.08 -4.82
C ASP A 32 -1.46 14.58 -5.12
N TYR A 33 -1.75 13.71 -4.16
CA TYR A 33 -1.70 12.27 -4.36
C TYR A 33 -2.87 11.57 -3.68
N SER A 34 -3.26 10.44 -4.21
CA SER A 34 -4.25 9.53 -3.62
C SER A 34 -3.61 8.18 -3.29
N ALA A 35 -4.24 7.41 -2.43
CA ALA A 35 -3.82 6.04 -2.17
C ALA A 35 -3.79 5.20 -3.47
N ALA A 36 -4.70 5.49 -4.41
CA ALA A 36 -4.71 4.86 -5.72
C ALA A 36 -3.44 5.15 -6.53
N ASP A 37 -2.87 6.36 -6.46
CA ASP A 37 -1.64 6.69 -7.19
C ASP A 37 -0.43 5.89 -6.70
N VAL A 38 -0.32 5.73 -5.39
CA VAL A 38 0.71 4.89 -4.79
C VAL A 38 0.54 3.44 -5.26
N LEU A 39 -0.69 2.95 -5.31
CA LEU A 39 -0.99 1.62 -5.82
C LEU A 39 -0.60 1.47 -7.29
N TYR A 40 -1.00 2.41 -8.17
CA TYR A 40 -0.64 2.36 -9.60
C TYR A 40 0.87 2.26 -9.80
N LEU A 41 1.64 3.10 -9.11
CA LEU A 41 3.09 3.11 -9.23
C LEU A 41 3.72 1.82 -8.66
N SER A 42 3.23 1.32 -7.53
CA SER A 42 3.72 0.06 -6.95
C SER A 42 3.47 -1.15 -7.84
N LEU A 43 2.47 -1.09 -8.70
CA LEU A 43 2.15 -2.12 -9.70
C LEU A 43 2.84 -1.90 -11.06
N GLY A 44 3.65 -0.84 -11.20
CA GLY A 44 4.29 -0.46 -12.46
C GLY A 44 3.30 0.06 -13.52
N LEU A 45 2.17 0.61 -13.08
CA LEU A 45 1.12 1.15 -13.95
C LEU A 45 1.22 2.68 -14.05
N PRO A 46 0.77 3.27 -15.17
CA PRO A 46 0.79 4.74 -15.34
C PRO A 46 -0.18 5.40 -14.36
N ALA A 47 0.33 6.26 -13.52
CA ALA A 47 -0.46 7.00 -12.54
C ALA A 47 -1.24 8.15 -13.19
N LYS A 48 -2.39 8.52 -12.61
CA LYS A 48 -3.34 9.47 -13.18
C LYS A 48 -3.24 10.87 -12.61
N THR A 49 -2.80 11.03 -11.37
CA THR A 49 -2.70 12.35 -10.74
C THR A 49 -1.43 13.09 -11.13
N ARG A 50 -1.44 14.42 -10.91
CA ARG A 50 -0.31 15.29 -11.20
C ARG A 50 0.95 14.90 -10.41
N SER A 51 0.81 14.51 -9.17
CA SER A 51 1.91 14.12 -8.30
C SER A 51 2.59 12.81 -8.72
N ALA A 52 1.81 11.92 -9.31
CA ALA A 52 2.27 10.62 -9.76
C ALA A 52 2.65 10.58 -11.24
N LYS A 53 2.34 11.64 -12.02
CA LYS A 53 2.81 11.81 -13.39
C LYS A 53 4.29 12.20 -13.41
N HIS A 54 4.91 12.05 -14.57
CA HIS A 54 6.30 12.39 -14.80
C HIS A 54 6.64 13.79 -14.23
N GLY A 55 7.69 13.85 -13.42
CA GLY A 55 8.12 15.07 -12.73
C GLY A 55 7.37 15.37 -11.42
N GLY A 56 6.28 14.68 -11.10
CA GLY A 56 5.57 14.82 -9.82
C GLY A 56 6.31 14.17 -8.64
N PHE A 57 5.94 14.52 -7.41
CA PHE A 57 6.60 14.04 -6.19
C PHE A 57 6.60 12.51 -6.09
N ILE A 58 5.43 11.89 -6.23
CA ILE A 58 5.31 10.42 -6.09
C ILE A 58 6.06 9.71 -7.22
N HIS A 59 6.00 10.25 -8.46
CA HIS A 59 6.80 9.72 -9.56
C HIS A 59 8.30 9.73 -9.24
N LYS A 60 8.81 10.87 -8.77
CA LYS A 60 10.23 11.02 -8.39
C LYS A 60 10.65 10.08 -7.26
N LEU A 61 9.75 9.82 -6.30
CA LEU A 61 10.03 8.93 -5.18
C LEU A 61 10.26 7.47 -5.63
N PHE A 62 9.62 7.03 -6.72
CA PHE A 62 9.78 5.69 -7.31
C PHE A 62 10.78 5.65 -8.48
N ASP A 63 11.28 6.80 -8.91
CA ASP A 63 12.24 6.90 -10.00
C ASP A 63 13.66 6.65 -9.48
N LYS A 64 14.25 5.53 -9.83
CA LYS A 64 15.62 5.12 -9.44
C LYS A 64 16.71 6.09 -9.91
N GLU A 65 16.46 6.86 -10.97
CA GLU A 65 17.38 7.86 -11.47
C GLU A 65 17.28 9.19 -10.69
N CYS A 66 16.20 9.40 -9.94
CA CYS A 66 15.97 10.60 -9.17
C CYS A 66 16.68 10.54 -7.81
N LYS A 67 17.82 11.21 -7.71
CA LYS A 67 18.58 11.32 -6.47
C LYS A 67 18.18 12.56 -5.68
N GLY A 68 17.99 12.43 -4.37
CA GLY A 68 17.66 13.57 -3.52
C GLY A 68 17.18 13.19 -2.14
N VAL A 69 16.82 14.19 -1.36
CA VAL A 69 16.23 14.05 -0.02
C VAL A 69 14.73 14.14 -0.14
N PHE A 70 14.03 13.08 0.20
CA PHE A 70 12.58 13.02 0.17
C PHE A 70 12.01 13.15 1.59
N LEU A 71 11.25 14.19 1.84
CA LEU A 71 10.57 14.43 3.11
C LEU A 71 9.13 13.90 3.01
N ILE A 72 8.86 12.80 3.70
CA ILE A 72 7.58 12.08 3.68
C ILE A 72 7.02 11.88 5.08
N THR A 73 5.73 11.63 5.18
CA THR A 73 5.09 11.26 6.45
C THR A 73 5.30 9.78 6.74
N HIS A 74 5.27 9.39 8.02
CA HIS A 74 5.30 7.98 8.43
C HIS A 74 4.16 7.17 7.79
N SER A 75 2.98 7.76 7.67
CA SER A 75 1.83 7.11 7.03
C SER A 75 2.08 6.78 5.56
N LEU A 76 2.81 7.64 4.82
CA LEU A 76 3.20 7.32 3.45
C LEU A 76 4.29 6.25 3.45
N LEU A 77 5.32 6.38 4.29
CA LEU A 77 6.41 5.42 4.37
C LEU A 77 5.91 3.98 4.59
N THR A 78 4.90 3.81 5.46
CA THR A 78 4.31 2.49 5.71
C THR A 78 3.52 1.91 4.53
N CYS A 79 3.16 2.74 3.54
CA CYS A 79 2.45 2.31 2.32
C CYS A 79 3.40 2.04 1.14
N LEU A 80 4.68 2.41 1.25
CA LEU A 80 5.64 2.24 0.16
C LEU A 80 6.23 0.82 0.19
N ASN A 81 6.01 0.07 -0.88
CA ASN A 81 6.66 -1.22 -1.10
C ASN A 81 7.79 -1.04 -2.11
N GLY A 82 8.94 -1.65 -1.85
CA GLY A 82 10.07 -1.62 -2.79
C GLY A 82 10.73 -0.24 -2.94
N LEU A 83 10.69 0.57 -1.86
CA LEU A 83 11.43 1.82 -1.84
C LEU A 83 12.94 1.50 -1.85
N ASP A 84 13.63 1.93 -2.89
CA ASP A 84 15.08 1.82 -3.03
C ASP A 84 15.70 3.12 -2.47
N ALA A 85 16.12 3.08 -1.22
CA ALA A 85 16.70 4.24 -0.53
C ALA A 85 18.04 3.88 0.13
N ASP A 86 19.07 4.66 -0.14
CA ASP A 86 20.40 4.47 0.46
C ASP A 86 20.37 4.70 1.99
N LEU A 87 19.50 5.60 2.45
CA LEU A 87 19.36 5.95 3.87
C LEU A 87 17.94 6.41 4.18
N ILE A 88 17.37 5.87 5.24
CA ILE A 88 16.10 6.33 5.81
C ILE A 88 16.37 6.91 7.19
N ILE A 89 16.03 8.20 7.38
CA ILE A 89 16.13 8.89 8.67
C ILE A 89 14.72 9.09 9.22
N VAL A 90 14.51 8.65 10.45
CA VAL A 90 13.24 8.78 11.16
C VAL A 90 13.41 9.77 12.29
N ASP A 91 12.61 10.86 12.30
CA ASP A 91 12.73 11.99 13.22
C ASP A 91 11.92 11.82 14.52
N GLU A 92 11.03 10.83 14.60
CA GLU A 92 10.16 10.60 15.76
C GLU A 92 10.10 9.10 16.10
N GLU A 93 9.69 8.78 17.33
CA GLU A 93 9.32 7.41 17.72
C GLU A 93 8.20 6.89 16.81
N ILE A 94 8.45 5.76 16.16
CA ILE A 94 7.53 5.17 15.16
C ILE A 94 7.01 3.79 15.58
N ASP A 95 7.10 3.43 16.85
CA ASP A 95 6.75 2.10 17.35
C ASP A 95 5.40 1.59 16.85
N THR A 96 4.39 2.45 16.83
CA THR A 96 3.07 2.12 16.30
C THR A 96 3.00 2.05 14.77
N SER A 97 3.99 2.62 14.07
CA SER A 97 4.07 2.64 12.60
C SER A 97 4.93 1.50 12.04
N LEU A 98 5.75 0.84 12.88
CA LEU A 98 6.64 -0.25 12.47
C LEU A 98 5.89 -1.54 12.16
N VAL A 99 4.76 -1.74 12.82
CA VAL A 99 3.91 -2.92 12.62
C VAL A 99 2.48 -2.46 12.42
N LYS A 100 1.93 -2.69 11.24
CA LYS A 100 0.54 -2.40 10.94
C LYS A 100 -0.24 -3.71 10.83
N GLU A 101 -1.24 -3.86 11.67
CA GLU A 101 -2.22 -4.92 11.51
C GLU A 101 -3.24 -4.51 10.45
N THR A 102 -3.46 -5.37 9.48
CA THR A 102 -4.50 -5.23 8.46
C THR A 102 -5.40 -6.46 8.50
N ARG A 103 -6.69 -6.26 8.24
CA ARG A 103 -7.67 -7.35 8.17
C ARG A 103 -8.32 -7.34 6.80
N LEU A 104 -8.30 -8.50 6.15
CA LEU A 104 -9.03 -8.72 4.92
C LEU A 104 -10.36 -9.38 5.28
N GLU A 105 -11.41 -8.59 5.21
CA GLU A 105 -12.76 -9.04 5.51
C GLU A 105 -13.36 -9.80 4.32
N LEU A 106 -14.14 -10.85 4.58
CA LEU A 106 -14.74 -11.66 3.53
C LEU A 106 -15.68 -10.86 2.60
N PRO A 107 -16.48 -9.89 3.11
CA PRO A 107 -17.25 -9.00 2.22
C PRO A 107 -16.37 -8.20 1.24
N ALA A 108 -15.19 -7.77 1.68
CA ALA A 108 -14.25 -7.08 0.81
C ALA A 108 -13.71 -7.99 -0.31
N LEU A 109 -13.45 -9.27 -0.02
CA LEU A 109 -13.10 -10.26 -1.03
C LEU A 109 -14.25 -10.51 -2.02
N ALA A 110 -15.48 -10.50 -1.56
CA ALA A 110 -16.64 -10.71 -2.45
C ALA A 110 -16.80 -9.57 -3.48
N THR A 111 -16.35 -8.35 -3.18
CA THR A 111 -16.39 -7.23 -4.14
C THR A 111 -15.52 -7.42 -5.37
N VAL A 112 -14.57 -8.36 -5.29
CA VAL A 112 -13.62 -8.67 -6.38
C VAL A 112 -14.24 -9.58 -7.45
N LEU A 113 -15.23 -10.41 -7.09
CA LEU A 113 -15.82 -11.43 -7.97
C LEU A 113 -16.26 -10.93 -9.35
N PRO A 114 -16.91 -9.75 -9.49
CA PRO A 114 -17.38 -9.26 -10.80
C PRO A 114 -16.25 -8.93 -11.79
N PHE A 115 -15.01 -8.82 -11.32
CA PHE A 115 -13.87 -8.43 -12.15
C PHE A 115 -13.01 -9.61 -12.61
N LEU A 116 -13.40 -10.84 -12.22
CA LEU A 116 -12.68 -12.07 -12.53
C LEU A 116 -13.37 -12.88 -13.64
N ASP A 117 -12.60 -13.74 -14.30
CA ASP A 117 -13.19 -14.78 -15.13
C ASP A 117 -13.98 -15.79 -14.28
N SER A 118 -14.89 -16.52 -14.91
CA SER A 118 -15.81 -17.45 -14.24
C SER A 118 -15.09 -18.54 -13.43
N ALA A 119 -13.94 -19.03 -13.90
CA ALA A 119 -13.21 -20.09 -13.25
C ALA A 119 -12.51 -19.57 -11.97
N THR A 120 -11.86 -18.42 -12.06
CA THR A 120 -11.20 -17.75 -10.91
C THR A 120 -12.24 -17.25 -9.92
N ALA A 121 -13.37 -16.70 -10.37
CA ALA A 121 -14.46 -16.30 -9.52
C ALA A 121 -15.03 -17.47 -8.70
N ALA A 122 -15.22 -18.64 -9.33
CA ALA A 122 -15.69 -19.85 -8.64
C ALA A 122 -14.68 -20.33 -7.56
N LYS A 123 -13.38 -20.31 -7.87
CA LYS A 123 -12.33 -20.64 -6.89
C LYS A 123 -12.32 -19.65 -5.73
N LEU A 124 -12.44 -18.35 -6.02
CA LEU A 124 -12.47 -17.32 -4.97
C LEU A 124 -13.71 -17.45 -4.10
N PHE A 125 -14.86 -17.73 -4.67
CA PHE A 125 -16.08 -17.99 -3.91
C PHE A 125 -15.92 -19.19 -2.97
N ALA A 126 -15.37 -20.30 -3.46
CA ALA A 126 -15.09 -21.49 -2.65
C ALA A 126 -14.09 -21.17 -1.52
N PHE A 127 -13.07 -20.36 -1.79
CA PHE A 127 -12.12 -19.88 -0.79
C PHE A 127 -12.81 -19.05 0.29
N ILE A 128 -13.67 -18.09 -0.08
CA ILE A 128 -14.44 -17.25 0.85
C ILE A 128 -15.31 -18.15 1.77
N GLU A 129 -16.04 -19.10 1.19
CA GLU A 129 -16.88 -20.00 1.95
C GLU A 129 -16.06 -20.90 2.89
N ASN A 130 -14.90 -21.38 2.46
CA ASN A 130 -14.00 -22.15 3.31
C ASN A 130 -13.52 -21.32 4.51
N VAL A 131 -13.08 -20.10 4.30
CA VAL A 131 -12.64 -19.22 5.41
C VAL A 131 -13.81 -18.88 6.32
N LYS A 132 -14.99 -18.58 5.76
CA LYS A 132 -16.21 -18.23 6.50
C LYS A 132 -16.65 -19.32 7.50
N TYR A 133 -16.61 -20.56 7.06
CA TYR A 133 -17.04 -21.69 7.88
C TYR A 133 -15.90 -22.43 8.60
N GLN A 134 -14.70 -21.87 8.57
CA GLN A 134 -13.57 -22.44 9.28
C GLN A 134 -13.82 -22.40 10.80
N THR A 135 -13.89 -23.57 11.42
CA THR A 135 -14.16 -23.73 12.87
C THR A 135 -12.88 -23.90 13.70
N ARG A 136 -11.72 -24.05 13.04
CA ARG A 136 -10.43 -24.25 13.71
C ARG A 136 -10.01 -23.01 14.51
N GLU A 137 -9.04 -23.21 15.36
CA GLU A 137 -8.53 -22.17 16.27
C GLU A 137 -8.04 -20.92 15.53
N GLN A 138 -8.17 -19.77 16.21
CA GLN A 138 -7.62 -18.51 15.73
C GLN A 138 -6.09 -18.64 15.57
N GLY A 139 -5.54 -17.97 14.56
CA GLY A 139 -4.11 -18.00 14.26
C GLY A 139 -3.67 -19.08 13.28
N LEU A 140 -4.62 -19.89 12.75
CA LEU A 140 -4.31 -20.82 11.66
C LEU A 140 -3.83 -20.04 10.43
N ASP A 141 -2.73 -20.48 9.87
CA ASP A 141 -2.20 -19.91 8.62
C ASP A 141 -3.17 -20.19 7.46
N ILE A 142 -3.48 -19.16 6.69
CA ILE A 142 -4.34 -19.21 5.52
C ILE A 142 -3.49 -19.09 4.27
N ASP A 143 -3.59 -20.05 3.38
CA ASP A 143 -2.92 -19.99 2.07
C ASP A 143 -3.59 -18.92 1.19
N LEU A 144 -2.82 -17.88 0.85
CA LEU A 144 -3.23 -16.78 0.00
C LEU A 144 -2.76 -16.94 -1.46
N SER A 145 -2.25 -18.11 -1.84
CA SER A 145 -1.70 -18.36 -3.20
C SER A 145 -2.73 -18.08 -4.30
N LEU A 146 -3.99 -18.45 -4.10
CA LEU A 146 -5.09 -18.13 -5.02
C LEU A 146 -5.21 -16.62 -5.26
N LEU A 147 -5.17 -15.83 -4.19
CA LEU A 147 -5.31 -14.37 -4.29
C LEU A 147 -4.11 -13.75 -5.00
N ARG A 148 -2.90 -14.25 -4.73
CA ARG A 148 -1.65 -13.76 -5.32
C ARG A 148 -1.52 -14.12 -6.79
N ASN A 149 -1.77 -15.38 -7.12
CA ASN A 149 -1.39 -15.95 -8.42
C ASN A 149 -2.51 -15.86 -9.46
N ASP A 150 -3.77 -15.96 -9.04
CA ASP A 150 -4.91 -16.01 -9.96
C ASP A 150 -5.74 -14.71 -9.92
N VAL A 151 -6.03 -14.17 -8.73
CA VAL A 151 -6.93 -13.03 -8.56
C VAL A 151 -6.23 -11.70 -8.83
N ALA A 152 -5.09 -11.44 -8.18
CA ALA A 152 -4.40 -10.16 -8.30
C ALA A 152 -3.96 -9.82 -9.73
N PRO A 153 -3.45 -10.76 -10.57
CA PRO A 153 -3.14 -10.46 -11.96
C PRO A 153 -4.35 -10.00 -12.77
N GLN A 154 -5.50 -10.68 -12.63
CA GLN A 154 -6.73 -10.29 -13.36
C GLN A 154 -7.26 -8.92 -12.90
N LEU A 155 -7.18 -8.63 -11.59
CA LEU A 155 -7.54 -7.30 -11.09
C LEU A 155 -6.58 -6.22 -11.56
N LYS A 156 -5.30 -6.52 -11.69
CA LYS A 156 -4.32 -5.57 -12.22
C LYS A 156 -4.66 -5.16 -13.65
N ASP A 157 -5.09 -6.10 -14.49
CA ASP A 157 -5.47 -5.84 -15.87
C ASP A 157 -6.78 -5.02 -15.98
N ARG A 158 -7.63 -5.06 -14.96
CA ARG A 158 -8.89 -4.34 -14.84
C ARG A 158 -8.95 -3.35 -13.69
N ILE A 159 -7.79 -2.83 -13.28
CA ILE A 159 -7.68 -2.04 -12.07
C ILE A 159 -8.53 -0.77 -12.08
N ASP A 160 -8.69 -0.15 -13.24
CA ASP A 160 -9.52 1.05 -13.39
C ASP A 160 -10.99 0.76 -13.11
N ASP A 161 -11.51 -0.32 -13.66
CA ASP A 161 -12.90 -0.76 -13.43
C ASP A 161 -13.09 -1.13 -11.96
N TYR A 162 -12.11 -1.83 -11.38
CA TYR A 162 -12.15 -2.22 -9.96
C TYR A 162 -12.15 -1.01 -9.02
N ILE A 163 -11.29 -0.02 -9.26
CA ILE A 163 -11.26 1.21 -8.45
C ILE A 163 -12.54 2.03 -8.62
N GLN A 164 -13.14 2.05 -9.81
CA GLN A 164 -14.41 2.75 -10.05
C GLN A 164 -15.59 2.01 -9.40
N GLY A 165 -15.57 0.69 -9.40
CA GLY A 165 -16.62 -0.15 -8.82
C GLY A 165 -16.53 -0.35 -7.30
N THR A 166 -15.40 0.02 -6.69
CA THR A 166 -15.16 -0.08 -5.24
C THR A 166 -14.58 1.22 -4.72
N SER A 167 -14.40 1.32 -3.40
CA SER A 167 -13.61 2.44 -2.86
C SER A 167 -12.12 2.23 -3.18
N SER A 168 -11.41 3.31 -3.53
CA SER A 168 -9.96 3.24 -3.78
C SER A 168 -9.17 2.71 -2.58
N ASN A 169 -9.61 2.99 -1.36
CA ASN A 169 -8.99 2.46 -0.14
C ASN A 169 -9.13 0.94 -0.02
N LEU A 170 -10.26 0.39 -0.46
CA LEU A 170 -10.49 -1.06 -0.45
C LEU A 170 -9.58 -1.77 -1.48
N ALA A 171 -9.45 -1.19 -2.67
CA ALA A 171 -8.56 -1.69 -3.71
C ALA A 171 -7.09 -1.67 -3.25
N VAL A 172 -6.65 -0.55 -2.66
CA VAL A 172 -5.30 -0.42 -2.09
C VAL A 172 -5.09 -1.47 -0.99
N GLY A 173 -6.01 -1.59 -0.05
CA GLY A 173 -5.93 -2.59 1.03
C GLY A 173 -5.83 -4.02 0.50
N PHE A 174 -6.60 -4.36 -0.55
CA PHE A 174 -6.50 -5.67 -1.19
C PHE A 174 -5.09 -5.95 -1.73
N PHE A 175 -4.54 -5.04 -2.55
CA PHE A 175 -3.22 -5.24 -3.14
C PHE A 175 -2.08 -5.19 -2.11
N GLU A 176 -2.19 -4.35 -1.07
CA GLU A 176 -1.24 -4.33 0.04
C GLU A 176 -1.16 -5.68 0.77
N CYS A 177 -2.27 -6.41 0.84
CA CYS A 177 -2.34 -7.68 1.52
C CYS A 177 -1.71 -8.84 0.74
N MET A 178 -1.51 -8.71 -0.57
CA MET A 178 -1.08 -9.82 -1.42
C MET A 178 0.30 -10.38 -1.07
N ASN A 179 1.18 -9.56 -0.50
CA ASN A 179 2.55 -9.95 -0.13
C ASN A 179 2.69 -10.35 1.35
N LEU A 180 1.58 -10.38 2.11
CA LEU A 180 1.59 -10.67 3.54
C LEU A 180 1.07 -12.08 3.82
N ASP A 181 1.56 -12.67 4.90
CA ASP A 181 1.02 -13.93 5.39
C ASP A 181 -0.31 -13.70 6.13
N GLY A 182 -1.29 -14.53 5.82
CA GLY A 182 -2.63 -14.44 6.37
C GLY A 182 -2.87 -15.47 7.48
N ARG A 183 -3.51 -15.03 8.56
CA ARG A 183 -3.94 -15.90 9.65
C ARG A 183 -5.42 -15.75 9.92
N LEU A 184 -6.08 -16.88 10.20
CA LEU A 184 -7.48 -16.88 10.60
C LEU A 184 -7.67 -16.06 11.87
N SER A 185 -8.63 -15.16 11.85
CA SER A 185 -9.02 -14.31 12.98
C SER A 185 -10.52 -14.08 12.99
N LYS A 186 -11.05 -13.38 13.99
CA LYS A 186 -12.44 -12.97 14.07
C LYS A 186 -12.56 -11.46 14.23
N ALA A 187 -13.51 -10.89 13.50
CA ALA A 187 -13.93 -9.50 13.65
C ALA A 187 -15.46 -9.46 13.71
N GLY A 188 -16.04 -8.87 14.76
CA GLY A 188 -17.49 -8.82 14.94
C GLY A 188 -18.17 -10.20 14.95
N GLY A 189 -17.48 -11.23 15.43
CA GLY A 189 -18.00 -12.62 15.43
C GLY A 189 -17.83 -13.38 14.12
N MET A 190 -17.43 -12.73 13.03
CA MET A 190 -17.20 -13.35 11.73
C MET A 190 -15.70 -13.64 11.51
N ASN A 191 -15.41 -14.72 10.78
CA ASN A 191 -14.06 -15.03 10.36
C ASN A 191 -13.55 -13.97 9.38
N CYS A 192 -12.28 -13.61 9.53
CA CYS A 192 -11.54 -12.73 8.62
C CYS A 192 -10.08 -13.20 8.55
N ILE A 193 -9.33 -12.67 7.61
CA ILE A 193 -7.90 -12.94 7.47
C ILE A 193 -7.16 -11.77 8.07
N ARG A 194 -6.41 -12.02 9.14
CA ARG A 194 -5.52 -11.05 9.77
C ARG A 194 -4.15 -11.15 9.14
N MET A 195 -3.56 -10.01 8.81
CA MET A 195 -2.23 -9.89 8.28
C MET A 195 -1.44 -8.86 9.07
N VAL A 196 -0.15 -9.08 9.18
CA VAL A 196 0.76 -8.17 9.88
C VAL A 196 1.80 -7.70 8.88
N ARG A 197 1.80 -6.41 8.61
CA ARG A 197 2.83 -5.76 7.79
C ARG A 197 3.89 -5.19 8.70
N LYS A 198 5.12 -5.56 8.43
CA LYS A 198 6.28 -4.88 9.00
C LYS A 198 6.62 -3.67 8.13
N SER A 199 7.06 -2.59 8.75
CA SER A 199 7.63 -1.48 8.01
C SER A 199 8.90 -1.92 7.28
N PRO A 200 9.21 -1.39 6.08
CA PRO A 200 10.50 -1.60 5.44
C PRO A 200 11.70 -1.13 6.27
N LEU A 201 11.45 -0.47 7.41
CA LEU A 201 12.49 -0.08 8.38
C LEU A 201 12.93 -1.22 9.31
N ILE A 202 12.25 -2.37 9.29
CA ILE A 202 12.57 -3.52 10.17
C ILE A 202 13.32 -4.62 9.39
N GLU A 203 13.40 -4.51 8.08
CA GLU A 203 14.24 -5.39 7.26
C GLU A 203 15.69 -4.92 7.27
#